data_4f8d2a9cc3b2287ca3dcdf74642b2d62
#
_entry.id   4f8d2a9cc3b2287ca3dcdf74642b2d62
#
_cell.length_a   1.000
_cell.length_b   1.000
_cell.length_c   1.000
_cell.angle_alpha   90.00
_cell.angle_beta   90.00
_cell.angle_gamma   90.00
#
_symmetry.space_group_name_H-M   'P 1'
#
loop_
_entity.id
_entity.type
_entity.pdbx_description
1 polymer ?
#
loop_
_entity_poly.entity_id
_entity_poly.type
_entity_poly.pdbx_seq_one_letter_code
_entity_poly.pdbx_strand_id
1 'polypeptide(L)'
;MNLESIWTVLDAGVDIAKDGQTRAVNHVQQMRASRCYVASQGQLGCISCHNPHQVPSPAEKDAFYRSRCYTCHNKDDCTESQDARELHSDACRICHMPDKSSNNVSHVTQSDHRIMRRHETLETTSSPSEEVRLEFFDGANKRLTDWESSRALATAIWFYLDKKGSPAPASFPELLKPVLKAAPNDENALTLMGAFFRQRNARAAARDYFERAKTNPASEETAVGSLLTLNYLDSRWAAALLCA
;
A
#
# COMPACT_ATOMS: atom_id res chain seq x y z
N MET A 1 2.28 7.82 -16.17
CA MET A 1 1.93 7.33 -14.82
C MET A 1 3.23 7.27 -14.04
N ASN A 2 3.40 8.16 -13.08
CA ASN A 2 4.65 8.23 -12.31
C ASN A 2 4.63 7.07 -11.33
N LEU A 3 5.52 6.08 -11.49
CA LEU A 3 5.62 4.90 -10.60
C LEU A 3 5.87 5.28 -9.13
N GLU A 4 6.33 6.50 -8.89
CA GLU A 4 6.59 7.05 -7.56
C GLU A 4 5.34 7.19 -6.68
N SER A 5 4.16 7.35 -7.30
CA SER A 5 2.91 7.59 -6.55
C SER A 5 2.25 6.33 -5.98
N ILE A 6 2.67 5.14 -6.39
CA ILE A 6 1.95 3.89 -6.05
C ILE A 6 2.51 3.22 -4.78
N TRP A 7 3.79 3.44 -4.43
CA TRP A 7 4.49 2.66 -3.41
C TRP A 7 5.28 3.48 -2.39
N THR A 8 5.08 4.79 -2.34
CA THR A 8 5.88 5.68 -1.49
C THR A 8 5.38 5.81 -0.08
N VAL A 9 4.08 5.67 0.15
CA VAL A 9 3.47 5.83 1.47
C VAL A 9 2.59 4.64 1.79
N LEU A 10 2.80 4.07 2.98
CA LEU A 10 2.04 2.94 3.51
C LEU A 10 1.29 3.36 4.77
N ASP A 11 0.15 2.74 5.00
CA ASP A 11 -0.43 2.67 6.33
C ASP A 11 0.40 1.68 7.16
N ALA A 12 1.11 2.17 8.16
CA ALA A 12 1.90 1.36 9.08
C ALA A 12 1.04 0.70 10.18
N GLY A 13 -0.26 0.99 10.22
CA GLY A 13 -1.23 0.31 11.07
C GLY A 13 -1.37 -1.15 10.65
N VAL A 14 -0.81 -2.07 11.44
CA VAL A 14 -1.00 -3.51 11.22
C VAL A 14 -2.44 -3.84 11.57
N ASP A 15 -3.28 -3.99 10.57
CA ASP A 15 -4.62 -4.53 10.71
C ASP A 15 -4.53 -6.05 11.00
N ILE A 16 -4.18 -6.40 12.22
CA ILE A 16 -4.54 -7.71 12.75
C ILE A 16 -5.99 -7.55 13.21
N ALA A 17 -6.90 -8.20 12.51
CA ALA A 17 -8.29 -8.20 12.94
C ALA A 17 -8.39 -8.70 14.38
N LYS A 18 -9.31 -8.14 15.16
CA LYS A 18 -9.52 -8.45 16.60
C LYS A 18 -9.79 -9.94 16.88
N ASP A 19 -10.06 -10.72 15.86
CA ASP A 19 -10.34 -12.17 15.90
C ASP A 19 -9.12 -13.05 15.56
N GLY A 20 -7.93 -12.46 15.45
CA GLY A 20 -6.70 -13.18 15.07
C GLY A 20 -6.65 -13.57 13.59
N GLN A 21 -7.67 -13.24 12.82
CA GLN A 21 -7.68 -13.47 11.37
C GLN A 21 -6.95 -12.33 10.68
N THR A 22 -6.12 -12.67 9.72
CA THR A 22 -5.41 -11.67 8.93
C THR A 22 -6.27 -11.20 7.76
N ARG A 23 -6.39 -9.89 7.57
CA ARG A 23 -6.83 -9.37 6.27
C ARG A 23 -5.83 -9.79 5.20
N ALA A 24 -6.25 -9.81 3.94
CA ALA A 24 -5.32 -9.96 2.83
C ALA A 24 -4.33 -8.79 2.89
N VAL A 25 -3.18 -9.04 3.50
CA VAL A 25 -2.12 -8.06 3.68
C VAL A 25 -1.08 -8.21 2.60
N ASN A 26 -0.48 -7.12 2.26
CA ASN A 26 0.61 -7.08 1.32
C ASN A 26 1.78 -7.97 1.80
N HIS A 27 2.18 -8.96 1.01
CA HIS A 27 3.30 -9.85 1.30
C HIS A 27 4.61 -9.09 1.58
N VAL A 28 4.79 -7.91 0.99
CA VAL A 28 5.95 -7.05 1.24
C VAL A 28 5.99 -6.57 2.69
N GLN A 29 4.86 -6.15 3.26
CA GLN A 29 4.78 -5.74 4.68
C GLN A 29 5.10 -6.93 5.60
N GLN A 30 4.54 -8.11 5.31
CA GLN A 30 4.81 -9.32 6.09
C GLN A 30 6.29 -9.70 6.04
N MET A 31 6.89 -9.74 4.84
CA MET A 31 8.29 -10.07 4.65
C MET A 31 9.20 -9.09 5.43
N ARG A 32 8.91 -7.79 5.36
CA ARG A 32 9.69 -6.76 6.07
C ARG A 32 9.57 -6.87 7.59
N ALA A 33 8.43 -7.34 8.10
CA ALA A 33 8.24 -7.64 9.51
C ALA A 33 8.95 -8.94 9.94
N SER A 34 9.43 -9.75 9.00
CA SER A 34 10.13 -11.00 9.30
C SER A 34 11.48 -10.75 9.94
N ARG A 35 11.86 -11.64 10.86
CA ARG A 35 13.21 -11.61 11.45
C ARG A 35 14.31 -11.81 10.41
N CYS A 36 14.05 -12.58 9.36
CA CYS A 36 14.97 -12.78 8.25
C CYS A 36 15.33 -11.46 7.55
N TYR A 37 14.32 -10.63 7.27
CA TYR A 37 14.53 -9.31 6.67
C TYR A 37 15.31 -8.39 7.60
N VAL A 38 14.89 -8.31 8.86
CA VAL A 38 15.53 -7.44 9.85
C VAL A 38 16.98 -7.87 10.11
N ALA A 39 17.23 -9.16 10.30
CA ALA A 39 18.57 -9.70 10.55
C ALA A 39 19.50 -9.57 9.35
N SER A 40 18.99 -9.64 8.13
CA SER A 40 19.76 -9.41 6.91
C SER A 40 19.97 -7.93 6.59
N GLN A 41 19.52 -7.01 7.46
CA GLN A 41 19.59 -5.56 7.24
C GLN A 41 18.94 -5.12 5.92
N GLY A 42 17.84 -5.78 5.56
CA GLY A 42 17.08 -5.49 4.35
C GLY A 42 17.66 -6.10 3.06
N GLN A 43 18.64 -6.98 3.15
CA GLN A 43 19.21 -7.66 1.97
C GLN A 43 18.28 -8.77 1.45
N LEU A 44 17.45 -9.35 2.33
CA LEU A 44 16.45 -10.32 1.91
C LEU A 44 15.34 -9.64 1.11
N GLY A 45 15.04 -10.15 -0.07
CA GLY A 45 13.96 -9.66 -0.92
C GLY A 45 13.13 -10.81 -1.50
N CYS A 46 12.09 -10.49 -2.26
CA CYS A 46 11.24 -11.51 -2.90
C CYS A 46 12.06 -12.51 -3.74
N ILE A 47 13.04 -12.02 -4.48
CA ILE A 47 13.91 -12.84 -5.35
C ILE A 47 14.92 -13.71 -4.57
N SER A 48 15.11 -13.47 -3.28
CA SER A 48 15.91 -14.37 -2.44
C SER A 48 15.25 -15.76 -2.31
N CYS A 49 13.92 -15.80 -2.37
CA CYS A 49 13.14 -17.05 -2.26
C CYS A 49 12.43 -17.41 -3.55
N HIS A 50 12.04 -16.45 -4.38
CA HIS A 50 11.29 -16.67 -5.60
C HIS A 50 12.16 -16.46 -6.85
N ASN A 51 11.96 -17.33 -7.85
CA ASN A 51 12.45 -17.06 -9.21
C ASN A 51 11.29 -16.44 -10.01
N PRO A 52 11.38 -15.18 -10.46
CA PRO A 52 10.29 -14.53 -11.18
C PRO A 52 9.98 -15.15 -12.55
N HIS A 53 10.92 -15.96 -13.08
CA HIS A 53 10.81 -16.60 -14.40
C HIS A 53 10.44 -18.09 -14.33
N GLN A 54 10.36 -18.65 -13.11
CA GLN A 54 10.12 -20.10 -12.97
C GLN A 54 9.32 -20.39 -11.70
N VAL A 55 8.21 -21.07 -11.85
CA VAL A 55 7.43 -21.62 -10.74
C VAL A 55 7.81 -23.08 -10.57
N PRO A 56 8.28 -23.52 -9.38
CA PRO A 56 8.57 -24.93 -9.15
C PRO A 56 7.29 -25.75 -9.29
N SER A 57 7.42 -26.96 -9.85
CA SER A 57 6.31 -27.91 -9.89
C SER A 57 5.84 -28.29 -8.48
N PRO A 58 4.61 -28.77 -8.28
CA PRO A 58 4.13 -29.21 -6.96
C PRO A 58 5.05 -30.22 -6.28
N ALA A 59 5.66 -31.14 -7.05
CA ALA A 59 6.57 -32.15 -6.52
C ALA A 59 7.94 -31.57 -6.09
N GLU A 60 8.38 -30.50 -6.71
CA GLU A 60 9.68 -29.87 -6.43
C GLU A 60 9.58 -28.72 -5.42
N LYS A 61 8.36 -28.22 -5.18
CA LYS A 61 8.09 -26.99 -4.41
C LYS A 61 8.78 -26.99 -3.04
N ASP A 62 8.65 -28.05 -2.28
CA ASP A 62 9.18 -28.09 -0.91
C ASP A 62 10.71 -28.15 -0.89
N ALA A 63 11.32 -28.93 -1.77
CA ALA A 63 12.78 -28.99 -1.93
C ALA A 63 13.33 -27.64 -2.44
N PHE A 64 12.65 -27.01 -3.38
CA PHE A 64 13.03 -25.72 -3.92
C PHE A 64 13.07 -24.65 -2.83
N TYR A 65 11.99 -24.46 -2.06
CA TYR A 65 11.95 -23.42 -1.02
C TYR A 65 12.86 -23.77 0.16
N ARG A 66 12.99 -25.05 0.55
CA ARG A 66 13.94 -25.47 1.56
C ARG A 66 15.38 -25.11 1.19
N SER A 67 15.78 -25.31 -0.06
CA SER A 67 17.12 -24.90 -0.50
C SER A 67 17.36 -23.39 -0.34
N ARG A 68 16.33 -22.56 -0.48
CA ARG A 68 16.43 -21.12 -0.24
C ARG A 68 16.62 -20.77 1.24
N CYS A 69 15.97 -21.51 2.14
CA CYS A 69 16.20 -21.34 3.58
C CYS A 69 17.64 -21.72 3.95
N TYR A 70 18.17 -22.78 3.36
CA TYR A 70 19.54 -23.27 3.62
C TYR A 70 20.66 -22.36 3.05
N THR A 71 20.34 -21.31 2.33
CA THR A 71 21.35 -20.29 1.99
C THR A 71 21.80 -19.47 3.20
N CYS A 72 20.99 -19.44 4.28
CA CYS A 72 21.25 -18.72 5.52
C CYS A 72 21.19 -19.61 6.76
N HIS A 73 20.47 -20.75 6.72
CA HIS A 73 20.26 -21.66 7.83
C HIS A 73 20.99 -22.99 7.60
N ASN A 74 21.44 -23.63 8.68
CA ASN A 74 21.93 -25.00 8.64
C ASN A 74 20.77 -25.98 8.89
N LYS A 75 20.94 -27.22 8.47
CA LYS A 75 19.94 -28.28 8.69
C LYS A 75 19.64 -28.52 10.18
N ASP A 76 20.64 -28.32 11.02
CA ASP A 76 20.57 -28.54 12.46
C ASP A 76 20.02 -27.37 13.26
N ASP A 77 19.70 -26.24 12.59
CA ASP A 77 19.07 -25.09 13.24
C ASP A 77 17.59 -25.33 13.62
N CYS A 78 16.96 -26.36 13.01
CA CYS A 78 15.60 -26.77 13.37
C CYS A 78 15.61 -27.67 14.61
N THR A 79 14.89 -27.21 15.64
CA THR A 79 14.81 -27.95 16.93
C THR A 79 13.67 -28.98 16.99
N GLU A 80 12.89 -29.13 15.92
CA GLU A 80 11.84 -30.14 15.83
C GLU A 80 12.43 -31.53 15.66
N SER A 81 11.72 -32.56 16.17
CA SER A 81 12.12 -33.94 16.01
C SER A 81 12.18 -34.35 14.54
N GLN A 82 13.03 -35.31 14.22
CA GLN A 82 13.12 -35.84 12.87
C GLN A 82 11.77 -36.35 12.36
N ASP A 83 11.04 -37.09 13.18
CA ASP A 83 9.73 -37.66 12.83
C ASP A 83 8.72 -36.55 12.47
N ALA A 84 8.68 -35.44 13.24
CA ALA A 84 7.81 -34.32 12.98
C ALA A 84 8.17 -33.58 11.66
N ARG A 85 9.45 -33.51 11.34
CA ARG A 85 9.92 -32.91 10.08
C ARG A 85 9.60 -33.81 8.88
N GLU A 86 9.80 -35.14 9.02
CA GLU A 86 9.52 -36.11 7.96
C GLU A 86 8.02 -36.17 7.62
N LEU A 87 7.13 -36.02 8.62
CA LEU A 87 5.68 -35.93 8.41
C LEU A 87 5.29 -34.80 7.42
N HIS A 88 6.08 -33.78 7.35
CA HIS A 88 5.91 -32.61 6.46
C HIS A 88 6.94 -32.59 5.32
N SER A 89 7.56 -33.71 4.98
CA SER A 89 8.60 -33.81 3.94
C SER A 89 9.77 -32.81 4.18
N ASP A 90 10.07 -32.51 5.43
CA ASP A 90 11.05 -31.52 5.86
C ASP A 90 10.87 -30.15 5.17
N ALA A 91 9.63 -29.79 4.90
CA ALA A 91 9.28 -28.54 4.23
C ALA A 91 9.18 -27.38 5.22
N CYS A 92 10.26 -26.62 5.39
CA CYS A 92 10.36 -25.49 6.32
C CYS A 92 9.16 -24.55 6.24
N ARG A 93 8.64 -24.31 5.03
CA ARG A 93 7.51 -23.38 4.78
C ARG A 93 6.22 -23.81 5.47
N ILE A 94 5.96 -25.10 5.65
CA ILE A 94 4.71 -25.60 6.25
C ILE A 94 4.59 -25.12 7.70
N CYS A 95 5.71 -25.16 8.43
CA CYS A 95 5.75 -24.72 9.82
C CYS A 95 6.03 -23.22 9.98
N HIS A 96 6.89 -22.63 9.16
CA HIS A 96 7.33 -21.24 9.34
C HIS A 96 6.54 -20.23 8.50
N MET A 97 5.81 -20.66 7.47
CA MET A 97 5.01 -19.85 6.57
C MET A 97 3.63 -20.50 6.31
N PRO A 98 2.85 -20.78 7.36
CA PRO A 98 1.58 -21.49 7.19
C PRO A 98 0.63 -20.70 6.32
N ASP A 99 -0.21 -21.43 5.63
CA ASP A 99 -1.29 -20.84 4.87
C ASP A 99 -2.36 -20.29 5.83
N LYS A 100 -2.78 -19.07 5.61
CA LYS A 100 -3.83 -18.39 6.37
C LYS A 100 -4.96 -17.97 5.45
N SER A 101 -6.18 -18.20 5.91
CA SER A 101 -7.36 -17.66 5.23
C SER A 101 -7.45 -16.14 5.47
N SER A 102 -7.96 -15.44 4.49
CA SER A 102 -8.27 -14.01 4.61
C SER A 102 -9.74 -13.84 5.01
N ASN A 103 -10.02 -12.92 5.95
CA ASN A 103 -11.39 -12.63 6.39
C ASN A 103 -12.09 -11.57 5.53
N ASN A 104 -11.34 -10.81 4.75
CA ASN A 104 -11.88 -9.74 3.89
C ASN A 104 -11.99 -10.13 2.42
N VAL A 105 -11.50 -11.32 2.05
CA VAL A 105 -11.63 -11.89 0.72
C VAL A 105 -11.98 -13.37 0.86
N SER A 106 -13.19 -13.74 0.47
CA SER A 106 -13.69 -15.10 0.57
C SER A 106 -12.87 -16.07 -0.31
N HIS A 107 -12.65 -17.29 0.18
CA HIS A 107 -11.99 -18.38 -0.55
C HIS A 107 -10.54 -18.10 -0.96
N VAL A 108 -9.86 -17.15 -0.31
CA VAL A 108 -8.44 -16.86 -0.53
C VAL A 108 -7.62 -17.33 0.66
N THR A 109 -6.61 -18.12 0.36
CA THR A 109 -5.53 -18.50 1.29
C THR A 109 -4.23 -17.88 0.82
N GLN A 110 -3.43 -17.40 1.74
CA GLN A 110 -2.11 -16.87 1.45
C GLN A 110 -1.09 -17.40 2.46
N SER A 111 0.13 -17.66 2.00
CA SER A 111 1.23 -18.05 2.89
C SER A 111 1.70 -16.88 3.73
N ASP A 112 1.95 -17.08 5.01
CA ASP A 112 2.41 -16.07 5.93
C ASP A 112 3.89 -15.72 5.69
N HIS A 113 4.16 -14.56 5.10
CA HIS A 113 5.51 -14.09 4.79
C HIS A 113 6.24 -13.44 5.98
N ARG A 114 5.67 -13.47 7.19
CA ARG A 114 6.37 -13.04 8.40
C ARG A 114 7.46 -14.03 8.84
N ILE A 115 7.43 -15.26 8.33
CA ILE A 115 8.42 -16.32 8.57
C ILE A 115 8.66 -16.49 10.07
N MET A 116 7.64 -16.94 10.78
CA MET A 116 7.65 -16.98 12.24
C MET A 116 8.43 -18.19 12.74
N ARG A 117 9.20 -18.01 13.82
CA ARG A 117 9.90 -19.11 14.49
C ARG A 117 8.94 -20.08 15.19
N ARG A 118 7.86 -19.55 15.75
CA ARG A 118 6.78 -20.31 16.41
C ARG A 118 5.45 -19.74 16.00
N HIS A 119 4.44 -20.59 15.88
CA HIS A 119 3.06 -20.17 15.78
C HIS A 119 2.58 -19.70 17.16
N GLU A 120 3.01 -18.53 17.57
CA GLU A 120 2.32 -17.87 18.66
C GLU A 120 0.97 -17.43 18.10
N THR A 121 -0.11 -17.88 18.71
CA THR A 121 -1.36 -17.11 18.71
C THR A 121 -0.93 -15.74 19.18
N LEU A 122 -0.85 -14.79 18.23
CA LEU A 122 -0.58 -13.42 18.57
C LEU A 122 -1.73 -12.98 19.47
N GLU A 123 -1.49 -13.05 20.79
CA GLU A 123 -2.29 -12.27 21.71
C GLU A 123 -2.11 -10.83 21.25
N THR A 124 -3.17 -10.28 20.69
CA THR A 124 -3.23 -8.90 20.22
C THR A 124 -3.10 -7.97 21.39
N THR A 125 -1.86 -7.73 21.83
CA THR A 125 -1.55 -6.75 22.89
C THR A 125 -1.52 -5.31 22.37
N SER A 126 -1.66 -5.11 21.08
CA SER A 126 -1.86 -3.78 20.52
C SER A 126 -3.36 -3.55 20.29
N SER A 127 -3.99 -2.77 21.16
CA SER A 127 -5.21 -2.07 20.77
C SER A 127 -4.97 -1.44 19.42
N PRO A 128 -5.87 -1.61 18.43
CA PRO A 128 -5.75 -0.87 17.20
C PRO A 128 -5.76 0.61 17.60
N SER A 129 -4.62 1.28 17.46
CA SER A 129 -4.64 2.73 17.55
C SER A 129 -5.53 3.16 16.38
N GLU A 130 -6.60 3.90 16.67
CA GLU A 130 -7.43 4.54 15.65
C GLU A 130 -6.60 5.56 14.82
N GLU A 131 -5.38 5.81 15.24
CA GLU A 131 -4.44 6.71 14.58
C GLU A 131 -3.84 6.05 13.36
N VAL A 132 -4.20 6.61 12.22
CA VAL A 132 -3.57 6.30 10.94
C VAL A 132 -2.12 6.76 10.98
N ARG A 133 -1.22 5.81 10.86
CA ARG A 133 0.22 6.09 10.72
C ARG A 133 0.63 5.87 9.27
N LEU A 134 0.60 6.95 8.49
CA LEU A 134 1.14 6.92 7.13
C LEU A 134 2.66 7.10 7.20
N GLU A 135 3.39 6.13 6.69
CA GLU A 135 4.86 6.13 6.66
C GLU A 135 5.38 5.95 5.23
N PHE A 136 6.51 6.57 4.95
CA PHE A 136 7.17 6.34 3.67
C PHE A 136 7.76 4.93 3.62
N PHE A 137 7.45 4.22 2.54
CA PHE A 137 7.96 2.88 2.34
C PHE A 137 9.49 2.93 2.17
N ASP A 138 10.21 2.16 3.01
CA ASP A 138 11.65 1.94 2.91
C ASP A 138 12.50 3.21 2.81
N GLY A 139 12.09 4.25 3.53
CA GLY A 139 12.77 5.53 3.47
C GLY A 139 12.73 6.18 2.08
N ALA A 140 11.67 5.92 1.32
CA ALA A 140 11.47 6.47 -0.02
C ALA A 140 11.60 8.01 -0.04
N ASN A 141 11.21 8.67 1.06
CA ASN A 141 11.38 10.12 1.22
C ASN A 141 12.85 10.58 1.11
N LYS A 142 13.82 9.74 1.40
CA LYS A 142 15.26 10.08 1.26
C LYS A 142 15.71 10.19 -0.20
N ARG A 143 14.91 9.65 -1.13
CA ARG A 143 15.16 9.64 -2.57
C ARG A 143 14.30 10.67 -3.32
N LEU A 144 13.37 11.30 -2.62
CA LEU A 144 12.46 12.29 -3.14
C LEU A 144 12.88 13.69 -2.67
N THR A 145 12.58 14.69 -3.46
CA THR A 145 12.63 16.07 -3.01
C THR A 145 11.53 16.36 -1.99
N ASP A 146 11.62 17.46 -1.26
CA ASP A 146 10.62 17.82 -0.25
C ASP A 146 9.22 17.98 -0.85
N TRP A 147 9.10 18.55 -2.05
CA TRP A 147 7.81 18.72 -2.69
C TRP A 147 7.24 17.41 -3.25
N GLU A 148 8.09 16.49 -3.75
CA GLU A 148 7.66 15.14 -4.16
C GLU A 148 7.17 14.33 -2.97
N SER A 149 7.87 14.43 -1.83
CA SER A 149 7.45 13.82 -0.57
C SER A 149 6.10 14.38 -0.11
N SER A 150 5.91 15.69 -0.19
CA SER A 150 4.64 16.35 0.14
C SER A 150 3.51 15.90 -0.79
N ARG A 151 3.77 15.76 -2.10
CA ARG A 151 2.82 15.25 -3.07
C ARG A 151 2.39 13.81 -2.76
N ALA A 152 3.36 12.94 -2.50
CA ALA A 152 3.09 11.53 -2.18
C ALA A 152 2.26 11.40 -0.90
N LEU A 153 2.60 12.17 0.14
CA LEU A 153 1.86 12.18 1.39
C LEU A 153 0.43 12.72 1.23
N ALA A 154 0.26 13.84 0.52
CA ALA A 154 -1.05 14.40 0.25
C ALA A 154 -1.95 13.42 -0.52
N THR A 155 -1.38 12.73 -1.51
CA THR A 155 -2.08 11.71 -2.28
C THR A 155 -2.54 10.55 -1.38
N ALA A 156 -1.66 10.04 -0.54
CA ALA A 156 -1.97 8.94 0.36
C ALA A 156 -3.05 9.32 1.39
N ILE A 157 -2.94 10.51 1.99
CA ILE A 157 -3.94 11.06 2.91
C ILE A 157 -5.30 11.18 2.22
N TRP A 158 -5.32 11.74 1.01
CA TRP A 158 -6.57 11.89 0.26
C TRP A 158 -7.26 10.56 0.03
N PHE A 159 -6.57 9.58 -0.56
CA PHE A 159 -7.13 8.24 -0.82
C PHE A 159 -7.59 7.53 0.45
N TYR A 160 -6.85 7.69 1.55
CA TYR A 160 -7.24 7.12 2.82
C TYR A 160 -8.54 7.72 3.36
N LEU A 161 -8.66 9.05 3.32
CA LEU A 161 -9.85 9.76 3.79
C LEU A 161 -11.06 9.50 2.88
N ASP A 162 -10.85 9.49 1.57
CA ASP A 162 -11.89 9.18 0.58
C ASP A 162 -12.46 7.78 0.79
N LYS A 163 -11.61 6.79 0.98
CA LYS A 163 -12.02 5.41 1.29
C LYS A 163 -12.83 5.30 2.58
N LYS A 164 -12.58 6.19 3.55
CA LYS A 164 -13.35 6.27 4.81
C LYS A 164 -14.60 7.15 4.72
N GLY A 165 -14.83 7.80 3.60
CA GLY A 165 -15.91 8.79 3.46
C GLY A 165 -15.70 10.03 4.34
N SER A 166 -14.46 10.30 4.77
CA SER A 166 -14.12 11.41 5.65
C SER A 166 -13.60 12.59 4.85
N PRO A 167 -14.00 13.83 5.20
CA PRO A 167 -13.48 15.01 4.51
C PRO A 167 -12.02 15.26 4.89
N ALA A 168 -11.26 15.80 3.94
CA ALA A 168 -9.88 16.20 4.20
C ALA A 168 -9.83 17.35 5.24
N PRO A 169 -8.85 17.39 6.16
CA PRO A 169 -8.74 18.44 7.17
C PRO A 169 -8.48 19.81 6.54
N ALA A 170 -8.77 20.90 7.27
CA ALA A 170 -8.57 22.25 6.78
C ALA A 170 -7.11 22.58 6.41
N SER A 171 -6.17 21.90 7.05
CA SER A 171 -4.73 22.02 6.79
C SER A 171 -4.25 21.28 5.53
N PHE A 172 -5.11 20.49 4.88
CA PHE A 172 -4.72 19.68 3.71
C PHE A 172 -4.03 20.48 2.59
N PRO A 173 -4.48 21.69 2.22
CA PRO A 173 -3.81 22.51 1.19
C PRO A 173 -2.35 22.85 1.51
N GLU A 174 -1.96 22.88 2.79
CA GLU A 174 -0.59 23.18 3.18
C GLU A 174 0.41 22.14 2.64
N LEU A 175 -0.02 20.90 2.49
CA LEU A 175 0.79 19.83 1.87
C LEU A 175 0.99 20.06 0.36
N LEU A 176 0.05 20.72 -0.30
CA LEU A 176 0.06 20.92 -1.75
C LEU A 176 0.69 22.24 -2.18
N LYS A 177 0.80 23.23 -1.28
CA LYS A 177 1.46 24.51 -1.56
C LYS A 177 2.91 24.36 -2.07
N PRO A 178 3.79 23.59 -1.39
CA PRO A 178 5.16 23.40 -1.89
C PRO A 178 5.19 22.68 -3.23
N VAL A 179 4.24 21.78 -3.50
CA VAL A 179 4.11 21.07 -4.78
C VAL A 179 3.80 22.05 -5.90
N LEU A 180 2.74 22.87 -5.73
CA LEU A 180 2.32 23.85 -6.74
C LEU A 180 3.31 25.02 -6.89
N LYS A 181 4.15 25.27 -5.88
CA LYS A 181 5.26 26.22 -6.00
C LYS A 181 6.39 25.69 -6.87
N ALA A 182 6.73 24.42 -6.72
CA ALA A 182 7.81 23.74 -7.47
C ALA A 182 7.34 23.33 -8.88
N ALA A 183 6.11 22.85 -8.98
CA ALA A 183 5.48 22.37 -10.22
C ALA A 183 4.05 22.94 -10.33
N PRO A 184 3.89 24.17 -10.88
CA PRO A 184 2.59 24.88 -10.92
C PRO A 184 1.49 24.13 -11.68
N ASN A 185 1.88 23.24 -12.59
CA ASN A 185 0.96 22.43 -13.40
C ASN A 185 0.98 20.94 -13.00
N ASP A 186 1.39 20.62 -11.75
CA ASP A 186 1.30 19.24 -11.27
C ASP A 186 -0.16 18.80 -11.24
N GLU A 187 -0.48 17.82 -12.07
CA GLU A 187 -1.86 17.35 -12.30
C GLU A 187 -2.51 16.82 -11.03
N ASN A 188 -1.73 16.06 -10.25
CA ASN A 188 -2.23 15.45 -9.03
C ASN A 188 -2.55 16.51 -7.98
N ALA A 189 -1.63 17.47 -7.76
CA ALA A 189 -1.85 18.57 -6.83
C ALA A 189 -3.03 19.44 -7.23
N LEU A 190 -3.18 19.77 -8.51
CA LEU A 190 -4.31 20.52 -9.02
C LEU A 190 -5.63 19.79 -8.82
N THR A 191 -5.68 18.50 -9.14
CA THR A 191 -6.88 17.66 -8.96
C THR A 191 -7.26 17.54 -7.49
N LEU A 192 -6.29 17.29 -6.60
CA LEU A 192 -6.53 17.21 -5.17
C LEU A 192 -7.00 18.54 -4.57
N MET A 193 -6.44 19.68 -5.01
CA MET A 193 -6.93 21.01 -4.60
C MET A 193 -8.36 21.26 -5.06
N GLY A 194 -8.68 20.94 -6.32
CA GLY A 194 -10.03 21.04 -6.84
C GLY A 194 -11.03 20.19 -6.04
N ALA A 195 -10.68 18.95 -5.75
CA ALA A 195 -11.50 18.04 -4.95
C ALA A 195 -11.68 18.53 -3.50
N PHE A 196 -10.63 19.06 -2.89
CA PHE A 196 -10.68 19.67 -1.55
C PHE A 196 -11.67 20.84 -1.48
N PHE A 197 -11.60 21.77 -2.43
CA PHE A 197 -12.53 22.92 -2.47
C PHE A 197 -13.96 22.48 -2.81
N ARG A 198 -14.13 21.45 -3.65
CA ARG A 198 -15.44 20.85 -3.93
C ARG A 198 -16.10 20.28 -2.67
N GLN A 199 -15.34 19.53 -1.84
CA GLN A 199 -15.86 19.01 -0.57
C GLN A 199 -16.36 20.11 0.37
N ARG A 200 -15.82 21.33 0.27
CA ARG A 200 -16.22 22.51 1.07
C ARG A 200 -17.24 23.41 0.40
N ASN A 201 -17.82 22.95 -0.70
CA ASN A 201 -18.78 23.73 -1.50
C ASN A 201 -18.21 25.06 -2.02
N ALA A 202 -16.88 25.22 -2.03
CA ALA A 202 -16.19 26.39 -2.60
C ALA A 202 -16.03 26.23 -4.13
N ARG A 203 -17.17 26.24 -4.84
CA ARG A 203 -17.28 25.82 -6.25
C ARG A 203 -16.42 26.64 -7.19
N ALA A 204 -16.29 27.96 -6.95
CA ALA A 204 -15.48 28.83 -7.80
C ALA A 204 -13.98 28.44 -7.73
N ALA A 205 -13.46 28.24 -6.52
CA ALA A 205 -12.09 27.78 -6.33
C ALA A 205 -11.86 26.38 -6.90
N ALA A 206 -12.80 25.45 -6.66
CA ALA A 206 -12.73 24.11 -7.22
C ALA A 206 -12.63 24.13 -8.75
N ARG A 207 -13.44 24.98 -9.40
CA ARG A 207 -13.45 25.15 -10.86
C ARG A 207 -12.09 25.63 -11.38
N ASP A 208 -11.51 26.66 -10.75
CA ASP A 208 -10.20 27.19 -11.17
C ASP A 208 -9.12 26.08 -11.20
N TYR A 209 -9.07 25.27 -10.15
CA TYR A 209 -8.11 24.16 -10.09
C TYR A 209 -8.39 23.07 -11.14
N PHE A 210 -9.64 22.70 -11.37
CA PHE A 210 -9.97 21.70 -12.38
C PHE A 210 -9.77 22.21 -13.82
N GLU A 211 -10.02 23.49 -14.10
CA GLU A 211 -9.71 24.09 -15.41
C GLU A 211 -8.21 24.06 -15.71
N ARG A 212 -7.38 24.25 -14.70
CA ARG A 212 -5.93 24.08 -14.83
C ARG A 212 -5.53 22.61 -14.98
N ALA A 213 -6.15 21.71 -14.23
CA ALA A 213 -5.85 20.29 -14.28
C ALA A 213 -6.20 19.66 -15.64
N LYS A 214 -7.28 20.10 -16.30
CA LYS A 214 -7.73 19.52 -17.57
C LYS A 214 -6.76 19.77 -18.73
N THR A 215 -5.82 20.71 -18.60
CA THR A 215 -4.78 20.93 -19.63
C THR A 215 -3.75 19.84 -19.68
N ASN A 216 -3.74 18.92 -18.71
CA ASN A 216 -2.83 17.78 -18.65
C ASN A 216 -3.58 16.50 -19.05
N PRO A 217 -3.12 15.75 -20.08
CA PRO A 217 -3.79 14.53 -20.55
C PRO A 217 -4.00 13.45 -19.49
N ALA A 218 -3.13 13.37 -18.48
CA ALA A 218 -3.24 12.34 -17.45
C ALA A 218 -4.33 12.63 -16.39
N SER A 219 -4.75 13.88 -16.24
CA SER A 219 -5.83 14.30 -15.32
C SER A 219 -7.08 14.79 -16.03
N GLU A 220 -7.08 14.85 -17.36
CA GLU A 220 -8.14 15.42 -18.16
C GLU A 220 -9.51 14.81 -17.85
N GLU A 221 -9.62 13.48 -17.86
CA GLU A 221 -10.88 12.77 -17.59
C GLU A 221 -11.46 13.12 -16.22
N THR A 222 -10.63 13.09 -15.17
CA THR A 222 -11.05 13.40 -13.80
C THR A 222 -11.45 14.86 -13.66
N ALA A 223 -10.69 15.77 -14.28
CA ALA A 223 -10.95 17.22 -14.25
C ALA A 223 -12.24 17.55 -15.01
N VAL A 224 -12.41 17.02 -16.21
CA VAL A 224 -13.61 17.21 -17.04
C VAL A 224 -14.85 16.68 -16.34
N GLY A 225 -14.83 15.47 -15.78
CA GLY A 225 -15.95 14.93 -15.01
C GLY A 225 -16.30 15.77 -13.79
N SER A 226 -15.30 16.35 -13.12
CA SER A 226 -15.52 17.25 -11.99
C SER A 226 -16.11 18.61 -12.43
N LEU A 227 -15.65 19.15 -13.54
CA LEU A 227 -16.19 20.40 -14.13
C LEU A 227 -17.63 20.19 -14.62
N LEU A 228 -17.93 19.06 -15.24
CA LEU A 228 -19.30 18.70 -15.64
C LEU A 228 -20.23 18.73 -14.42
N THR A 229 -19.83 18.09 -13.32
CA THR A 229 -20.60 18.06 -12.07
C THR A 229 -20.81 19.48 -11.51
N LEU A 230 -19.77 20.30 -11.46
CA LEU A 230 -19.86 21.68 -10.97
C LEU A 230 -20.75 22.55 -11.86
N ASN A 231 -20.67 22.40 -13.19
CA ASN A 231 -21.50 23.13 -14.13
C ASN A 231 -22.98 22.74 -13.99
N TYR A 232 -23.26 21.45 -13.79
CA TYR A 232 -24.59 20.96 -13.50
C TYR A 232 -25.16 21.57 -12.21
N LEU A 233 -24.38 21.54 -11.11
CA LEU A 233 -24.80 22.09 -9.81
C LEU A 233 -25.01 23.60 -9.82
N ASP A 234 -24.33 24.33 -10.70
CA ASP A 234 -24.46 25.79 -10.88
C ASP A 234 -25.49 26.14 -11.95
N SER A 235 -26.25 25.16 -12.48
CA SER A 235 -27.21 25.32 -13.58
C SER A 235 -26.63 25.95 -14.86
N ARG A 236 -25.31 25.73 -15.08
CA ARG A 236 -24.58 26.22 -16.26
C ARG A 236 -24.62 25.19 -17.37
N TRP A 237 -25.82 24.92 -17.88
CA TRP A 237 -26.12 23.82 -18.81
C TRP A 237 -25.29 23.86 -20.10
N ALA A 238 -25.12 25.07 -20.71
CA ALA A 238 -24.30 25.20 -21.92
C ALA A 238 -22.81 24.82 -21.66
N ALA A 239 -22.27 25.22 -20.51
CA ALA A 239 -20.91 24.83 -20.13
C ALA A 239 -20.79 23.34 -19.76
N ALA A 240 -21.86 22.75 -19.21
CA ALA A 240 -21.89 21.32 -18.95
C ALA A 240 -21.86 20.49 -20.25
N LEU A 241 -22.59 20.89 -21.27
CA LEU A 241 -22.59 20.22 -22.58
C LEU A 241 -21.23 20.29 -23.30
N LEU A 242 -20.42 21.32 -23.03
CA LEU A 242 -19.07 21.43 -23.61
C LEU A 242 -18.03 20.55 -22.90
N CYS A 243 -18.36 20.00 -21.73
CA CYS A 243 -17.51 19.06 -20.99
C CYS A 243 -17.87 17.59 -21.29
N ALA A 244 -19.01 17.33 -21.92
CA ALA A 244 -19.47 15.98 -22.26
C ALA A 244 -18.97 15.56 -23.65
#